data_aa30250d6c8ee826eb65fbba8bccd60d
#
_entry.id   aa30250d6c8ee826eb65fbba8bccd60d
#
_cell.length_a   1.000
_cell.length_b   1.000
_cell.length_c   1.000
_cell.angle_alpha   90.00
_cell.angle_beta   90.00
_cell.angle_gamma   90.00
#
_symmetry.space_group_name_H-M   'P 1'
#
loop_
_entity.id
_entity.type
_entity.pdbx_description
1 polymer ?
#
loop_
_entity_poly.entity_id
_entity_poly.type
_entity_poly.pdbx_seq_one_letter_code
_entity_poly.pdbx_strand_id
1 'polypeptide(L)'
;MKVRAYVLIASVALLGMSAEGVNPGDLAPRIEFLGNDAKASFHNQLGRYTLLNFWAAYDAESRARNVQLANEVNKFGPDKIAMCSISMDEKESIFTETVKIDKLDLSTQFHEGLGKESELYKKYDLRKGFKNFLINDEGVIIAANVTPEKLTEILKAI
;
A
#
# COMPACT_ATOMS: atom_id res chain seq x y z
N MET A 1 60.70 21.80 10.03
CA MET A 1 59.86 20.59 9.88
C MET A 1 58.46 21.02 9.45
N LYS A 2 58.08 20.78 8.19
CA LYS A 2 56.76 21.14 7.66
C LYS A 2 55.88 19.92 7.73
N VAL A 3 54.85 19.94 8.62
CA VAL A 3 53.83 18.87 8.73
C VAL A 3 52.82 19.10 7.60
N ARG A 4 52.77 18.18 6.64
CA ARG A 4 51.76 18.15 5.60
C ARG A 4 50.52 17.47 6.18
N ALA A 5 49.45 18.21 6.37
CA ALA A 5 48.15 17.67 6.70
C ALA A 5 47.53 17.05 5.43
N TYR A 6 47.30 15.74 5.44
CA TYR A 6 46.51 15.05 4.43
C TYR A 6 45.05 15.16 4.81
N VAL A 7 44.29 15.92 4.03
CA VAL A 7 42.83 15.94 4.11
C VAL A 7 42.32 14.69 3.40
N LEU A 8 41.82 13.73 4.15
CA LEU A 8 41.08 12.58 3.63
C LEU A 8 39.69 13.06 3.28
N ILE A 9 39.42 13.24 1.99
CA ILE A 9 38.07 13.46 1.48
C ILE A 9 37.41 12.07 1.43
N ALA A 10 36.56 11.78 2.43
CA ALA A 10 35.68 10.64 2.38
C ALA A 10 34.59 10.94 1.35
N SER A 11 34.71 10.39 0.16
CA SER A 11 33.64 10.35 -0.83
C SER A 11 32.56 9.41 -0.33
N VAL A 12 31.47 10.00 0.22
CA VAL A 12 30.22 9.28 0.46
C VAL A 12 29.64 8.96 -0.90
N ALA A 13 29.81 7.74 -1.34
CA ALA A 13 29.08 7.22 -2.49
C ALA A 13 27.61 7.16 -2.10
N LEU A 14 26.80 8.10 -2.61
CA LEU A 14 25.36 7.93 -2.67
C LEU A 14 25.12 6.72 -3.61
N LEU A 15 24.98 5.56 -3.01
CA LEU A 15 24.38 4.42 -3.71
C LEU A 15 22.95 4.85 -4.07
N GLY A 16 22.77 5.13 -5.36
CA GLY A 16 21.45 5.35 -5.93
C GLY A 16 20.61 4.12 -5.63
N MET A 17 19.66 4.24 -4.73
CA MET A 17 18.61 3.25 -4.55
C MET A 17 17.80 3.25 -5.83
N SER A 18 18.09 2.30 -6.72
CA SER A 18 17.12 1.92 -7.76
C SER A 18 15.81 1.64 -7.02
N ALA A 19 14.73 2.27 -7.45
CA ALA A 19 13.41 1.98 -6.95
C ALA A 19 12.99 0.60 -7.43
N GLU A 20 13.57 -0.44 -6.86
CA GLU A 20 12.99 -1.77 -6.86
C GLU A 20 11.82 -1.70 -5.89
N GLY A 21 10.64 -2.15 -6.35
CA GLY A 21 9.43 -2.08 -5.54
C GLY A 21 9.59 -2.76 -4.18
N VAL A 22 8.71 -2.44 -3.26
CA VAL A 22 8.75 -2.94 -1.88
C VAL A 22 8.49 -4.44 -1.79
N ASN A 23 9.15 -5.09 -0.85
CA ASN A 23 9.12 -6.53 -0.62
C ASN A 23 8.77 -6.87 0.84
N PRO A 24 8.37 -8.10 1.16
CA PRO A 24 8.26 -8.56 2.54
C PRO A 24 9.59 -8.36 3.28
N GLY A 25 9.50 -7.77 4.48
CA GLY A 25 10.62 -7.32 5.29
C GLY A 25 10.91 -5.82 5.23
N ASP A 26 10.43 -5.12 4.21
CA ASP A 26 10.61 -3.68 4.09
C ASP A 26 9.57 -2.92 4.94
N LEU A 27 9.92 -1.70 5.36
CA LEU A 27 8.94 -0.76 5.87
C LEU A 27 8.05 -0.28 4.71
N ALA A 28 6.74 -0.30 4.94
CA ALA A 28 5.79 0.22 3.96
C ALA A 28 5.99 1.73 3.75
N PRO A 29 6.13 2.21 2.51
CA PRO A 29 6.21 3.64 2.22
C PRO A 29 4.97 4.38 2.75
N ARG A 30 5.20 5.58 3.29
CA ARG A 30 4.10 6.44 3.75
C ARG A 30 3.15 6.79 2.61
N ILE A 31 1.86 6.73 2.93
CA ILE A 31 0.79 7.16 2.04
C ILE A 31 0.15 8.40 2.64
N GLU A 32 0.19 9.50 1.90
CA GLU A 32 -0.48 10.74 2.23
C GLU A 32 -1.48 11.01 1.11
N PHE A 33 -2.77 10.98 1.45
CA PHE A 33 -3.82 11.37 0.50
C PHE A 33 -3.97 12.88 0.51
N LEU A 34 -3.93 13.50 -0.67
CA LEU A 34 -4.16 14.94 -0.87
C LEU A 34 -5.67 15.29 -0.94
N GLY A 35 -6.53 14.56 -0.29
CA GLY A 35 -7.97 14.78 -0.27
C GLY A 35 -8.46 15.49 1.00
N ASN A 36 -9.55 16.23 0.86
CA ASN A 36 -10.00 17.31 1.73
C ASN A 36 -10.33 16.97 3.19
N ASP A 37 -10.38 15.74 3.69
CA ASP A 37 -10.87 15.52 5.05
C ASP A 37 -10.21 14.39 5.85
N ALA A 38 -9.25 13.70 5.34
CA ALA A 38 -8.50 12.77 6.16
C ALA A 38 -7.06 12.72 5.67
N LYS A 39 -6.15 13.23 6.46
CA LYS A 39 -4.81 12.64 6.55
C LYS A 39 -5.02 11.21 7.01
N ALA A 40 -5.43 10.34 6.11
CA ALA A 40 -5.32 8.91 6.30
C ALA A 40 -3.83 8.58 6.27
N SER A 41 -3.14 9.06 7.27
CA SER A 41 -1.78 8.68 7.59
C SER A 41 -1.86 7.22 8.03
N PHE A 42 -1.57 6.36 7.12
CA PHE A 42 -1.51 4.94 7.22
C PHE A 42 -0.22 4.54 7.92
N HIS A 43 -0.06 4.94 9.16
CA HIS A 43 1.15 4.66 9.91
C HIS A 43 0.81 4.25 11.33
N ASN A 44 1.25 3.02 11.64
CA ASN A 44 1.41 2.51 13.00
C ASN A 44 0.14 2.62 13.84
N GLN A 45 -0.91 1.94 13.44
CA GLN A 45 -1.96 1.65 14.40
C GLN A 45 -1.50 0.45 15.23
N LEU A 46 -0.88 0.74 16.36
CA LEU A 46 -0.38 -0.25 17.31
C LEU A 46 -1.43 -1.35 17.55
N GLY A 47 -1.00 -2.60 17.43
CA GLY A 47 -1.83 -3.78 17.69
C GLY A 47 -2.75 -4.20 16.54
N ARG A 48 -2.65 -3.60 15.34
CA ARG A 48 -3.53 -3.90 14.21
C ARG A 48 -2.76 -4.10 12.92
N TYR A 49 -3.09 -5.15 12.19
CA TYR A 49 -2.61 -5.34 10.82
C TYR A 49 -3.31 -4.41 9.84
N THR A 50 -2.68 -4.16 8.71
CA THR A 50 -3.29 -3.42 7.61
C THR A 50 -3.10 -4.16 6.29
N LEU A 51 -4.20 -4.35 5.57
CA LEU A 51 -4.19 -4.80 4.19
C LEU A 51 -4.23 -3.58 3.27
N LEU A 52 -3.09 -3.26 2.67
CA LEU A 52 -2.97 -2.27 1.61
C LEU A 52 -3.22 -2.95 0.28
N ASN A 53 -4.22 -2.51 -0.48
CA ASN A 53 -4.57 -3.08 -1.77
C ASN A 53 -4.61 -2.00 -2.85
N PHE A 54 -4.08 -2.29 -4.03
CA PHE A 54 -4.16 -1.41 -5.20
C PHE A 54 -5.03 -2.06 -6.27
N TRP A 55 -5.88 -1.25 -6.91
CA TRP A 55 -6.82 -1.73 -7.92
C TRP A 55 -7.22 -0.61 -8.89
N ALA A 56 -7.93 -0.96 -9.96
CA ALA A 56 -8.59 -0.02 -10.83
C ALA A 56 -9.86 -0.62 -11.44
N ALA A 57 -10.86 0.21 -11.74
CA ALA A 57 -12.11 -0.23 -12.34
C ALA A 57 -11.92 -0.86 -13.72
N TYR A 58 -10.90 -0.42 -14.47
CA TYR A 58 -10.57 -0.94 -15.79
C TYR A 58 -9.78 -2.27 -15.77
N ASP A 59 -9.27 -2.68 -14.60
CA ASP A 59 -8.53 -3.93 -14.42
C ASP A 59 -9.43 -4.95 -13.69
N ALA A 60 -10.03 -5.84 -14.46
CA ALA A 60 -11.03 -6.76 -13.95
C ALA A 60 -10.51 -7.69 -12.86
N GLU A 61 -9.24 -8.11 -12.92
CA GLU A 61 -8.63 -8.99 -11.94
C GLU A 61 -8.46 -8.28 -10.59
N SER A 62 -7.85 -7.09 -10.59
CA SER A 62 -7.63 -6.33 -9.36
C SER A 62 -8.95 -5.85 -8.73
N ARG A 63 -9.96 -5.49 -9.56
CA ARG A 63 -11.30 -5.15 -9.09
C ARG A 63 -11.99 -6.32 -8.39
N ALA A 64 -11.98 -7.51 -9.02
CA ALA A 64 -12.55 -8.73 -8.42
C ALA A 64 -11.82 -9.09 -7.11
N ARG A 65 -10.49 -9.03 -7.10
CA ARG A 65 -9.68 -9.25 -5.90
C ARG A 65 -9.99 -8.25 -4.79
N ASN A 66 -10.22 -6.98 -5.12
CA ASN A 66 -10.62 -5.95 -4.14
C ASN A 66 -11.90 -6.36 -3.40
N VAL A 67 -12.92 -6.80 -4.12
CA VAL A 67 -14.19 -7.28 -3.52
C VAL A 67 -13.96 -8.50 -2.63
N GLN A 68 -13.19 -9.48 -3.10
CA GLN A 68 -12.91 -10.70 -2.35
C GLN A 68 -12.15 -10.41 -1.06
N LEU A 69 -11.11 -9.56 -1.12
CA LEU A 69 -10.32 -9.18 0.03
C LEU A 69 -11.13 -8.35 1.03
N ALA A 70 -11.99 -7.43 0.57
CA ALA A 70 -12.89 -6.68 1.44
C ALA A 70 -13.84 -7.61 2.20
N ASN A 71 -14.44 -8.57 1.51
CA ASN A 71 -15.30 -9.57 2.13
C ASN A 71 -14.55 -10.42 3.15
N GLU A 72 -13.28 -10.74 2.89
CA GLU A 72 -12.47 -11.52 3.84
C GLU A 72 -12.08 -10.72 5.07
N VAL A 73 -11.62 -9.47 4.90
CA VAL A 73 -11.28 -8.57 6.01
C VAL A 73 -12.48 -8.35 6.94
N ASN A 74 -13.68 -8.20 6.37
CA ASN A 74 -14.91 -8.00 7.14
C ASN A 74 -15.29 -9.16 8.08
N LYS A 75 -14.69 -10.34 7.91
CA LYS A 75 -14.89 -11.48 8.83
C LYS A 75 -14.09 -11.33 10.13
N PHE A 76 -13.12 -10.43 10.16
CA PHE A 76 -12.29 -10.15 11.32
C PHE A 76 -12.67 -8.80 11.94
N GLY A 77 -12.44 -8.64 13.23
CA GLY A 77 -12.73 -7.38 13.91
C GLY A 77 -11.82 -6.23 13.46
N PRO A 78 -12.32 -4.98 13.52
CA PRO A 78 -11.53 -3.80 13.13
C PRO A 78 -10.29 -3.58 14.01
N ASP A 79 -10.28 -4.17 15.19
CA ASP A 79 -9.09 -4.15 16.08
C ASP A 79 -7.99 -5.09 15.61
N LYS A 80 -8.30 -6.07 14.78
CA LYS A 80 -7.34 -7.03 14.26
C LYS A 80 -6.72 -6.61 12.94
N ILE A 81 -7.55 -6.14 12.00
CA ILE A 81 -7.11 -5.74 10.68
C ILE A 81 -7.94 -4.57 10.14
N ALA A 82 -7.27 -3.65 9.47
CA ALA A 82 -7.91 -2.61 8.66
C ALA A 82 -7.60 -2.86 7.17
N MET A 83 -8.52 -2.44 6.30
CA MET A 83 -8.28 -2.39 4.87
C MET A 83 -8.05 -0.94 4.42
N CYS A 84 -7.03 -0.74 3.59
CA CYS A 84 -6.79 0.49 2.85
C CYS A 84 -6.67 0.11 1.38
N SER A 85 -7.73 0.33 0.63
CA SER A 85 -7.81 -0.05 -0.77
C SER A 85 -7.79 1.18 -1.66
N ILE A 86 -6.78 1.29 -2.53
CA ILE A 86 -6.49 2.48 -3.30
C ILE A 86 -6.79 2.22 -4.77
N SER A 87 -7.76 2.95 -5.31
CA SER A 87 -8.05 2.97 -6.74
C SER A 87 -7.05 3.85 -7.48
N MET A 88 -6.52 3.34 -8.58
CA MET A 88 -5.66 4.03 -9.53
C MET A 88 -6.42 4.55 -10.75
N ASP A 89 -7.74 4.66 -10.67
CA ASP A 89 -8.55 5.31 -11.71
C ASP A 89 -8.27 6.82 -11.74
N GLU A 90 -8.13 7.40 -12.92
CA GLU A 90 -7.88 8.85 -13.05
C GLU A 90 -9.11 9.70 -12.73
N LYS A 91 -10.31 9.12 -12.91
CA LYS A 91 -11.58 9.83 -12.70
C LYS A 91 -12.25 9.40 -11.41
N GLU A 92 -12.48 10.35 -10.52
CA GLU A 92 -13.19 10.12 -9.25
C GLU A 92 -14.60 9.54 -9.46
N SER A 93 -15.30 9.94 -10.52
CA SER A 93 -16.63 9.41 -10.83
C SER A 93 -16.59 7.90 -11.13
N ILE A 94 -15.55 7.40 -11.82
CA ILE A 94 -15.38 5.98 -12.09
C ILE A 94 -15.14 5.23 -10.79
N PHE A 95 -14.26 5.73 -9.94
CA PHE A 95 -14.01 5.18 -8.61
C PHE A 95 -15.31 5.09 -7.79
N THR A 96 -16.00 6.22 -7.63
CA THR A 96 -17.21 6.31 -6.79
C THR A 96 -18.31 5.37 -7.28
N GLU A 97 -18.61 5.36 -8.59
CA GLU A 97 -19.61 4.47 -9.16
C GLU A 97 -19.23 2.99 -9.03
N THR A 98 -17.94 2.65 -9.22
CA THR A 98 -17.49 1.27 -9.08
C THR A 98 -17.61 0.79 -7.63
N VAL A 99 -17.19 1.59 -6.64
CA VAL A 99 -17.33 1.27 -5.22
C VAL A 99 -18.79 1.02 -4.86
N LYS A 100 -19.71 1.86 -5.38
CA LYS A 100 -21.16 1.71 -5.18
C LYS A 100 -21.73 0.44 -5.82
N ILE A 101 -21.37 0.16 -7.09
CA ILE A 101 -21.81 -1.05 -7.81
C ILE A 101 -21.33 -2.31 -7.11
N ASP A 102 -20.08 -2.32 -6.64
CA ASP A 102 -19.46 -3.45 -5.99
C ASP A 102 -19.84 -3.55 -4.48
N LYS A 103 -20.66 -2.61 -3.98
CA LYS A 103 -21.16 -2.55 -2.59
C LYS A 103 -20.02 -2.55 -1.56
N LEU A 104 -18.94 -1.85 -1.88
CA LEU A 104 -17.80 -1.71 -0.97
C LEU A 104 -18.02 -0.59 0.03
N ASP A 105 -17.42 -0.72 1.21
CA ASP A 105 -17.43 0.33 2.23
C ASP A 105 -16.47 1.46 1.84
N LEU A 106 -17.02 2.66 1.59
CA LEU A 106 -16.26 3.85 1.21
C LEU A 106 -15.18 4.23 2.26
N SER A 107 -15.38 3.88 3.53
CA SER A 107 -14.40 4.17 4.58
C SER A 107 -13.08 3.42 4.41
N THR A 108 -13.08 2.36 3.60
CA THR A 108 -11.91 1.51 3.32
C THR A 108 -11.36 1.72 1.91
N GLN A 109 -12.02 2.54 1.09
CA GLN A 109 -11.68 2.77 -0.32
C GLN A 109 -11.20 4.19 -0.52
N PHE A 110 -10.07 4.37 -1.18
CA PHE A 110 -9.42 5.65 -1.42
C PHE A 110 -9.16 5.84 -2.91
N HIS A 111 -9.14 7.07 -3.36
CA HIS A 111 -8.92 7.42 -4.75
C HIS A 111 -7.58 8.15 -4.93
N GLU A 112 -6.74 7.62 -5.81
CA GLU A 112 -5.49 8.25 -6.25
C GLU A 112 -5.67 8.77 -7.68
N GLY A 113 -6.08 10.02 -7.82
CA GLY A 113 -6.49 10.63 -9.09
C GLY A 113 -5.39 10.83 -10.13
N LEU A 114 -4.12 10.56 -9.80
CA LEU A 114 -2.99 10.68 -10.72
C LEU A 114 -2.70 9.38 -11.48
N GLY A 115 -3.37 8.29 -11.17
CA GLY A 115 -3.20 7.01 -11.86
C GLY A 115 -1.74 6.58 -11.97
N LYS A 116 -1.26 6.34 -13.17
CA LYS A 116 0.13 5.89 -13.43
C LYS A 116 1.20 6.95 -13.13
N GLU A 117 0.84 8.22 -13.06
CA GLU A 117 1.75 9.31 -12.72
C GLU A 117 1.94 9.47 -11.21
N SER A 118 1.14 8.78 -10.41
CA SER A 118 1.22 8.79 -8.96
C SER A 118 2.57 8.31 -8.44
N GLU A 119 3.06 8.95 -7.39
CA GLU A 119 4.23 8.49 -6.66
C GLU A 119 4.00 7.11 -6.01
N LEU A 120 2.76 6.81 -5.60
CA LEU A 120 2.40 5.48 -5.08
C LEU A 120 2.55 4.40 -6.15
N TYR A 121 2.12 4.69 -7.39
CA TYR A 121 2.27 3.78 -8.53
C TYR A 121 3.74 3.39 -8.74
N LYS A 122 4.64 4.37 -8.62
CA LYS A 122 6.10 4.17 -8.76
C LYS A 122 6.69 3.44 -7.55
N LYS A 123 6.41 3.90 -6.32
CA LYS A 123 6.97 3.34 -5.07
C LYS A 123 6.60 1.87 -4.87
N TYR A 124 5.37 1.49 -5.21
CA TYR A 124 4.89 0.12 -5.07
C TYR A 124 5.09 -0.74 -6.32
N ASP A 125 5.79 -0.21 -7.35
CA ASP A 125 6.07 -0.88 -8.64
C ASP A 125 4.83 -1.55 -9.26
N LEU A 126 3.76 -0.74 -9.40
CA LEU A 126 2.48 -1.21 -9.95
C LEU A 126 2.50 -1.37 -11.47
N ARG A 127 3.62 -1.07 -12.13
CA ARG A 127 3.81 -1.27 -13.58
C ARG A 127 3.68 -2.74 -14.00
N LYS A 128 4.01 -3.65 -13.08
CA LYS A 128 3.93 -5.11 -13.29
C LYS A 128 2.57 -5.69 -12.91
N GLY A 129 1.59 -4.86 -12.63
CA GLY A 129 0.25 -5.23 -12.19
C GLY A 129 -0.07 -4.70 -10.79
N PHE A 130 -1.36 -4.63 -10.49
CA PHE A 130 -1.83 -4.23 -9.18
C PHE A 130 -1.55 -5.30 -8.14
N LYS A 131 -1.11 -4.87 -6.97
CA LYS A 131 -0.65 -5.72 -5.87
C LYS A 131 -1.41 -5.40 -4.59
N ASN A 132 -1.31 -6.29 -3.62
CA ASN A 132 -1.66 -6.01 -2.24
C ASN A 132 -0.51 -6.38 -1.31
N PHE A 133 -0.53 -5.79 -0.11
CA PHE A 133 0.50 -5.95 0.90
C PHE A 133 -0.16 -6.07 2.27
N LEU A 134 0.22 -7.09 3.01
CA LEU A 134 -0.17 -7.21 4.42
C LEU A 134 0.94 -6.60 5.27
N ILE A 135 0.58 -5.63 6.09
CA ILE A 135 1.49 -4.82 6.90
C ILE A 135 1.17 -5.06 8.37
N ASN A 136 2.18 -5.30 9.18
CA ASN A 136 2.01 -5.48 10.61
C ASN A 136 1.89 -4.14 11.36
N ASP A 137 1.69 -4.19 12.66
CA ASP A 137 1.55 -3.03 13.53
C ASP A 137 2.82 -2.18 13.69
N GLU A 138 3.98 -2.70 13.30
CA GLU A 138 5.24 -1.97 13.22
C GLU A 138 5.44 -1.26 11.88
N GLY A 139 4.51 -1.44 10.92
CA GLY A 139 4.60 -0.88 9.58
C GLY A 139 5.45 -1.70 8.60
N VAL A 140 5.82 -2.92 8.97
CA VAL A 140 6.61 -3.84 8.13
C VAL A 140 5.68 -4.65 7.24
N ILE A 141 6.01 -4.74 5.95
CA ILE A 141 5.33 -5.63 5.00
C ILE A 141 5.69 -7.07 5.35
N ILE A 142 4.71 -7.87 5.73
CA ILE A 142 4.91 -9.28 6.10
C ILE A 142 4.54 -10.24 4.97
N ALA A 143 3.70 -9.80 4.02
CA ALA A 143 3.36 -10.56 2.83
C ALA A 143 2.93 -9.65 1.70
N ALA A 144 3.11 -10.10 0.45
CA ALA A 144 2.66 -9.41 -0.77
C ALA A 144 1.83 -10.37 -1.62
N ASN A 145 0.88 -9.82 -2.39
CA ASN A 145 -0.02 -10.58 -3.27
C ASN A 145 -0.75 -11.72 -2.55
N VAL A 146 -1.23 -11.43 -1.34
CA VAL A 146 -2.00 -12.42 -0.57
C VAL A 146 -3.36 -12.69 -1.23
N THR A 147 -3.74 -13.96 -1.30
CA THR A 147 -5.09 -14.37 -1.66
C THR A 147 -6.02 -14.28 -0.44
N PRO A 148 -7.35 -14.26 -0.61
CA PRO A 148 -8.29 -14.29 0.52
C PRO A 148 -8.05 -15.45 1.48
N GLU A 149 -7.75 -16.64 0.95
CA GLU A 149 -7.47 -17.84 1.75
C GLU A 149 -6.19 -17.69 2.57
N LYS A 150 -5.12 -17.16 1.93
CA LYS A 150 -3.85 -16.94 2.62
C LYS A 150 -3.95 -15.85 3.68
N LEU A 151 -4.74 -14.79 3.40
CA LEU A 151 -5.04 -13.76 4.39
C LEU A 151 -5.72 -14.36 5.62
N THR A 152 -6.74 -15.20 5.41
CA THR A 152 -7.43 -15.90 6.48
C THR A 152 -6.49 -16.78 7.30
N GLU A 153 -5.63 -17.55 6.62
CA GLU A 153 -4.64 -18.42 7.27
C GLU A 153 -3.71 -17.62 8.18
N ILE A 154 -3.14 -16.52 7.66
CA ILE A 154 -2.23 -15.67 8.44
C ILE A 154 -2.97 -15.07 9.64
N LEU A 155 -4.15 -14.46 9.43
CA LEU A 155 -4.90 -13.80 10.49
C LEU A 155 -5.43 -14.74 11.57
N LYS A 156 -5.60 -16.03 11.29
CA LYS A 156 -5.95 -17.03 12.30
C LYS A 156 -4.77 -17.51 13.12
N ALA A 157 -3.55 -17.37 12.58
CA ALA A 157 -2.32 -17.84 13.23
C ALA A 157 -1.70 -16.83 14.21
N ILE A 158 -2.20 -15.59 14.23
CA ILE A 158 -1.71 -14.46 15.04
C ILE A 158 -2.71 -14.01 16.12
#